data_ae18d0e155ab5023a10f24816f5fdb09
#
_entry.id   ae18d0e155ab5023a10f24816f5fdb09
#
_cell.length_a   1.000
_cell.length_b   1.000
_cell.length_c   1.000
_cell.angle_alpha   90.00
_cell.angle_beta   90.00
_cell.angle_gamma   90.00
#
_symmetry.space_group_name_H-M   'P 1'
#
loop_
_entity.id
_entity.type
_entity.pdbx_description
1 polymer ?
#
loop_
_entity_poly.entity_id
_entity_poly.type
_entity_poly.pdbx_seq_one_letter_code
_entity_poly.pdbx_strand_id
1 'polypeptide(L)'
;MDHASATEIRIATADDDARLSRFIQGFLSDNGFPFIMVRSDPEAAVLGGGALKRVMFEDDEIGRRFRDAWVAQALGAHGRA
;
A
#
# COMPACT_ATOMS: atom_id res chain seq x y z
N MET A 1 -8.54 5.33 16.84
CA MET A 1 -8.36 5.21 16.63
C MET A 1 -8.32 4.66 15.71
N ASP A 2 -8.20 4.30 15.38
CA ASP A 2 -8.25 3.84 14.72
C ASP A 2 -7.84 3.70 13.53
N HIS A 3 -7.27 4.03 12.98
CA HIS A 3 -6.63 4.05 11.73
C HIS A 3 -5.39 3.25 11.70
N ALA A 4 -5.29 2.34 12.60
CA ALA A 4 -4.16 1.45 12.65
C ALA A 4 -4.06 0.61 11.38
N SER A 5 -5.16 0.49 10.66
CA SER A 5 -5.16 -0.34 9.47
C SER A 5 -4.75 0.41 8.21
N ALA A 6 -4.47 1.70 8.32
CA ALA A 6 -4.06 2.46 7.14
C ALA A 6 -2.58 2.22 6.85
N THR A 7 -2.26 2.05 5.58
CA THR A 7 -0.88 1.85 5.15
C THR A 7 -0.51 3.00 4.23
N GLU A 8 0.57 3.69 4.57
CA GLU A 8 1.03 4.81 3.76
C GLU A 8 2.20 4.37 2.92
N ILE A 9 2.10 4.62 1.63
CA ILE A 9 3.09 4.14 0.67
C ILE A 9 3.54 5.31 -0.18
N ARG A 10 4.83 5.53 -0.23
CA ARG A 10 5.40 6.59 -1.02
C ARG A 10 5.57 6.13 -2.45
N ILE A 11 5.02 6.89 -3.38
CA ILE A 11 5.10 6.59 -4.80
C ILE A 11 6.02 7.61 -5.43
N ALA A 12 7.19 7.20 -5.83
CA ALA A 12 8.15 8.11 -6.42
C ALA A 12 8.13 8.07 -7.94
N THR A 13 7.78 6.94 -8.51
CA THR A 13 7.82 6.77 -9.96
C THR A 13 6.56 6.08 -10.44
N ALA A 14 6.38 6.09 -11.75
CA ALA A 14 5.25 5.38 -12.34
C ALA A 14 5.38 3.87 -12.09
N ASP A 15 6.60 3.37 -12.02
CA ASP A 15 6.81 1.96 -11.74
C ASP A 15 6.36 1.61 -10.34
N ASP A 16 6.58 2.51 -9.39
CA ASP A 16 6.11 2.28 -8.02
C ASP A 16 4.60 2.17 -8.00
N ASP A 17 3.94 3.06 -8.74
CA ASP A 17 2.49 3.07 -8.78
C ASP A 17 1.96 1.78 -9.41
N ALA A 18 2.56 1.36 -10.50
CA ALA A 18 2.12 0.14 -11.16
C ALA A 18 2.34 -1.08 -10.27
N ARG A 19 3.45 -1.09 -9.55
CA ARG A 19 3.72 -2.21 -8.66
C ARG A 19 2.73 -2.26 -7.52
N LEU A 20 2.39 -1.10 -6.96
CA LEU A 20 1.40 -1.06 -5.90
C LEU A 20 0.05 -1.55 -6.42
N SER A 21 -0.35 -1.11 -7.61
CA SER A 21 -1.62 -1.53 -8.17
C SER A 21 -1.70 -3.03 -8.35
N ARG A 22 -0.63 -3.64 -8.86
CA ARG A 22 -0.61 -5.08 -9.04
C ARG A 22 -0.64 -5.79 -7.70
N PHE A 23 0.08 -5.26 -6.72
CA PHE A 23 0.09 -5.87 -5.40
C PHE A 23 -1.30 -5.82 -4.78
N ILE A 24 -1.98 -4.69 -4.91
CA ILE A 24 -3.32 -4.55 -4.37
C ILE A 24 -4.25 -5.56 -5.02
N GLN A 25 -4.19 -5.68 -6.34
CA GLN A 25 -5.08 -6.61 -7.04
C GLN A 25 -4.87 -8.03 -6.57
N GLY A 26 -3.62 -8.44 -6.44
CA GLY A 26 -3.33 -9.79 -5.97
C GLY A 26 -3.80 -10.00 -4.54
N PHE A 27 -3.58 -9.01 -3.69
CA PHE A 27 -3.99 -9.12 -2.31
C PHE A 27 -5.51 -9.22 -2.19
N LEU A 28 -6.23 -8.41 -2.95
CA LEU A 28 -7.68 -8.45 -2.91
C LEU A 28 -8.19 -9.80 -3.35
N SER A 29 -7.62 -10.33 -4.42
CA SER A 29 -8.03 -11.63 -4.93
C SER A 29 -7.79 -12.72 -3.89
N ASP A 30 -6.66 -12.66 -3.20
CA ASP A 30 -6.31 -13.66 -2.22
C ASP A 30 -7.17 -13.58 -0.97
N ASN A 31 -7.78 -12.44 -0.72
CA ASN A 31 -8.52 -12.23 0.51
C ASN A 31 -10.02 -12.03 0.31
N GLY A 32 -10.53 -12.42 -0.85
CA GLY A 32 -11.97 -12.39 -1.08
C GLY A 32 -12.51 -11.02 -1.42
N PHE A 33 -11.68 -10.16 -1.99
CA PHE A 33 -12.09 -8.83 -2.44
C PHE A 33 -12.72 -8.01 -1.32
N PRO A 34 -11.99 -7.76 -0.24
CA PRO A 34 -12.52 -6.92 0.83
C PRO A 34 -12.67 -5.48 0.37
N PHE A 35 -13.47 -4.73 1.12
CA PHE A 35 -13.65 -3.33 0.81
C PHE A 35 -12.36 -2.57 1.06
N ILE A 36 -11.95 -1.76 0.12
CA ILE A 36 -10.71 -1.04 0.18
C ILE A 36 -10.93 0.40 -0.28
N MET A 37 -10.19 1.32 0.32
CA MET A 37 -10.18 2.70 -0.11
C MET A 37 -8.72 3.12 -0.29
N VAL A 38 -8.42 3.72 -1.44
CA VAL A 38 -7.08 4.21 -1.71
C VAL A 38 -7.17 5.70 -1.95
N ARG A 39 -6.39 6.47 -1.21
CA ARG A 39 -6.38 7.91 -1.34
C ARG A 39 -4.99 8.37 -1.71
N SER A 40 -4.93 9.38 -2.56
CA SER A 40 -3.67 10.02 -2.89
C SER A 40 -3.62 11.37 -2.22
N ASP A 41 -2.49 11.70 -1.65
CA ASP A 41 -2.32 12.97 -0.97
C ASP A 41 -1.17 13.73 -1.63
N PRO A 42 -1.47 14.56 -2.59
CA PRO A 42 -0.40 15.28 -3.28
C PRO A 42 0.30 16.30 -2.39
N GLU A 43 -0.36 16.75 -1.34
CA GLU A 43 0.29 17.70 -0.46
C GLU A 43 1.30 17.06 0.44
N ALA A 44 1.18 15.77 0.66
CA ALA A 44 2.18 15.05 1.41
C ALA A 44 3.35 14.69 0.53
N ALA A 45 3.20 14.81 -0.77
CA ALA A 45 4.32 14.63 -1.66
C ALA A 45 5.26 15.78 -1.43
N VAL A 46 6.44 15.49 -1.06
CA VAL A 46 7.31 16.54 -0.68
C VAL A 46 8.45 16.62 -1.64
N LEU A 47 9.55 17.05 -1.14
CA LEU A 47 10.71 17.31 -1.92
C LEU A 47 11.00 16.11 -2.81
N GLY A 48 11.27 16.36 -4.02
CA GLY A 48 11.60 15.30 -4.94
C GLY A 48 10.41 14.76 -5.70
N GLY A 49 9.23 15.28 -5.41
CA GLY A 49 8.07 14.88 -6.15
C GLY A 49 7.49 13.57 -5.65
N GLY A 50 6.63 12.98 -6.47
CA GLY A 50 5.97 11.77 -6.07
C GLY A 50 4.69 12.07 -5.35
N ALA A 51 4.14 11.04 -4.74
CA ALA A 51 2.88 11.16 -4.03
C ALA A 51 2.87 10.18 -2.88
N LEU A 52 2.02 10.47 -1.90
CA LEU A 52 1.79 9.54 -0.81
C LEU A 52 0.43 8.92 -1.00
N LYS A 53 0.37 7.62 -1.04
CA LYS A 53 -0.90 6.92 -1.14
C LYS A 53 -1.22 6.25 0.16
N ARG A 54 -2.46 6.36 0.56
CA ARG A 54 -2.92 5.74 1.80
C ARG A 54 -3.94 4.68 1.46
N VAL A 55 -3.63 3.45 1.83
CA VAL A 55 -4.47 2.30 1.56
C VAL A 55 -5.16 1.92 2.85
N MET A 56 -6.50 1.90 2.84
CA MET A 56 -7.27 1.61 4.03
C MET A 56 -8.27 0.52 3.74
N PHE A 57 -8.51 -0.32 4.72
CA PHE A 57 -9.50 -1.38 4.63
C PHE A 57 -10.54 -1.18 5.70
N GLU A 58 -11.76 -1.60 5.42
CA GLU A 58 -12.82 -1.53 6.41
C GLU A 58 -12.50 -2.44 7.59
N ASP A 59 -11.92 -3.59 7.30
CA ASP A 59 -11.56 -4.55 8.32
C ASP A 59 -10.11 -4.31 8.77
N ASP A 60 -9.94 -4.04 10.06
CA ASP A 60 -8.62 -3.73 10.59
C ASP A 60 -7.64 -4.86 10.41
N GLU A 61 -8.10 -6.09 10.57
CA GLU A 61 -7.19 -7.22 10.45
C GLU A 61 -6.71 -7.38 9.03
N ILE A 62 -7.59 -7.18 8.06
CA ILE A 62 -7.18 -7.24 6.66
C ILE A 62 -6.20 -6.11 6.37
N GLY A 63 -6.42 -4.94 6.95
CA GLY A 63 -5.49 -3.84 6.78
C GLY A 63 -4.11 -4.17 7.32
N ARG A 64 -4.04 -4.82 8.48
CA ARG A 64 -2.76 -5.21 9.03
C ARG A 64 -2.07 -6.26 8.18
N ARG A 65 -2.85 -7.20 7.65
CA ARG A 65 -2.27 -8.21 6.75
C ARG A 65 -1.71 -7.57 5.50
N PHE A 66 -2.41 -6.59 4.97
CA PHE A 66 -1.93 -5.90 3.79
C PHE A 66 -0.62 -5.20 4.08
N ARG A 67 -0.55 -4.48 5.20
CA ARG A 67 0.67 -3.78 5.55
C ARG A 67 1.82 -4.75 5.74
N ASP A 68 1.58 -5.83 6.44
CA ASP A 68 2.63 -6.80 6.69
C ASP A 68 3.11 -7.43 5.39
N ALA A 69 2.17 -7.73 4.50
CA ALA A 69 2.54 -8.33 3.21
C ALA A 69 3.31 -7.34 2.36
N TRP A 70 2.89 -6.07 2.39
CA TRP A 70 3.59 -5.06 1.60
C TRP A 70 5.02 -4.87 2.10
N VAL A 71 5.19 -4.79 3.41
CA VAL A 71 6.52 -4.64 3.98
C VAL A 71 7.38 -5.86 3.68
N ALA A 72 6.80 -7.03 3.78
CA ALA A 72 7.54 -8.26 3.54
C ALA A 72 8.02 -8.34 2.09
N GLN A 73 7.18 -7.95 1.14
CA GLN A 73 7.60 -8.04 -0.25
C GLN A 73 8.66 -6.99 -0.57
N ALA A 74 8.60 -5.84 0.08
CA ALA A 74 9.63 -4.83 -0.11
C ALA A 74 10.95 -5.30 0.45
N LEU A 75 10.92 -5.89 1.65
CA LEU A 75 12.14 -6.42 2.25
C LEU A 75 12.67 -7.60 1.45
N GLY A 76 11.77 -8.44 0.95
CA GLY A 76 12.18 -9.56 0.16
C GLY A 76 12.88 -9.14 -1.12
N ALA A 77 12.38 -8.08 -1.74
CA ALA A 77 12.99 -7.59 -2.96
C ALA A 77 14.41 -7.14 -2.71
N HIS A 78 14.65 -6.51 -1.56
CA HIS A 78 15.99 -6.09 -1.22
C HIS A 78 16.84 -7.26 -0.77
N GLY A 79 16.26 -8.14 -0.02
CA GLY A 79 17.02 -9.23 0.55
C GLY A 79 17.48 -10.23 -0.46
N ARG A 80 16.85 -10.25 -1.61
CA ARG A 80 17.26 -11.16 -2.58
C ARG A 80 18.40 -10.70 -3.35
N ALA A 81 18.76 -9.60 -3.28
CA ALA A 81 19.86 -9.02 -4.03
C ALA A 81 20.76 -10.00 -4.69
#